data_8b8c2a3feacf74bd732abc5726bc0449
#
_entry.id   8b8c2a3feacf74bd732abc5726bc0449
#
_cell.length_a   1.000
_cell.length_b   1.000
_cell.length_c   1.000
_cell.angle_alpha   90.00
_cell.angle_beta   90.00
_cell.angle_gamma   90.00
#
_symmetry.space_group_name_H-M   'P 1'
#
loop_
_entity.id
_entity.type
_entity.pdbx_description
1 polymer ?
#
loop_
_entity_poly.entity_id
_entity_poly.type
_entity_poly.pdbx_seq_one_letter_code
_entity_poly.pdbx_strand_id
1 'polypeptide(L)'
;MSIASSAGKLLLATAILAVAGIAQAQGTIKLGLVAEFSGPFADYGGQMYGGMKAYIKQHGDTVAGKKIEIIQRDTTGPAPEVAKRLAQELVTRDNVDFLVGFGLTPNAMAVAPVATEAKKPMIIMNAATSIITTKSPYIARVSMTLPQVTQPMAIWAAKNGIKNVYTVVADYGPGLDAEAAFTKAFTAAGGKMVGSVHTPLQNPDFAPFIQRVKDAKPEAVFLFLPAGAQGIAFMKAFNERGLAEAGIKLIATGDITDDGVLEAMGDPVLGLTTSFHYSAAHDSPENRAFKKAYEEANGTKLRPNFMAAAGYDGMAAIYEALKKTGG
;
A
#
# COMPACT_ATOMS: atom_id res chain seq x y z
N MET A 1 -4.32 90.78 -17.96
CA MET A 1 -3.05 90.48 -17.24
C MET A 1 -3.37 89.46 -16.16
N SER A 2 -2.91 88.28 -16.28
CA SER A 2 -2.26 87.37 -15.38
C SER A 2 -2.42 85.93 -15.86
N ILE A 3 -1.29 85.43 -16.39
CA ILE A 3 -1.06 84.04 -16.78
C ILE A 3 -0.48 83.38 -15.51
N ALA A 4 -1.08 82.31 -15.03
CA ALA A 4 -0.51 81.28 -14.16
C ALA A 4 -1.63 80.33 -13.78
N SER A 5 -1.54 79.05 -13.82
CA SER A 5 -0.55 78.05 -13.98
C SER A 5 -1.27 76.71 -14.16
N SER A 6 -1.02 76.09 -15.28
CA SER A 6 -1.58 74.74 -15.59
C SER A 6 -0.39 73.76 -15.59
N ALA A 7 0.22 73.53 -14.41
CA ALA A 7 1.39 72.64 -14.28
C ALA A 7 1.30 71.73 -13.04
N GLY A 8 0.15 71.26 -12.64
CA GLY A 8 -0.01 70.50 -11.39
C GLY A 8 -0.85 69.23 -11.46
N LYS A 9 -1.22 68.74 -12.68
CA LYS A 9 -2.10 67.57 -12.80
C LYS A 9 -1.55 66.41 -13.65
N LEU A 10 -0.27 66.36 -13.93
CA LEU A 10 0.31 65.31 -14.80
C LEU A 10 1.34 64.41 -14.10
N LEU A 11 1.39 64.40 -12.77
CA LEU A 11 2.36 63.56 -12.00
C LEU A 11 1.75 62.55 -11.06
N LEU A 12 0.43 62.23 -11.17
CA LEU A 12 -0.23 61.20 -10.34
C LEU A 12 -0.76 60.02 -11.13
N ALA A 13 -0.43 59.88 -12.41
CA ALA A 13 -0.95 58.78 -13.27
C ALA A 13 0.09 57.69 -13.60
N THR A 14 1.32 57.76 -13.05
CA THR A 14 2.41 56.84 -13.45
C THR A 14 2.87 55.87 -12.33
N ALA A 15 2.14 55.75 -11.23
CA ALA A 15 2.55 54.91 -10.11
C ALA A 15 1.62 53.68 -9.84
N ILE A 16 0.70 53.33 -10.74
CA ILE A 16 -0.25 52.20 -10.55
C ILE A 16 -0.02 51.06 -11.57
N LEU A 17 1.09 51.01 -12.28
CA LEU A 17 1.34 49.99 -13.31
C LEU A 17 2.58 49.12 -13.03
N ALA A 18 2.93 48.86 -11.79
CA ALA A 18 4.07 48.02 -11.45
C ALA A 18 3.76 46.94 -10.38
N VAL A 19 2.52 46.47 -10.30
CA VAL A 19 2.17 45.20 -9.61
C VAL A 19 1.38 44.34 -10.58
N ALA A 20 1.87 44.20 -11.80
CA ALA A 20 1.64 42.98 -12.56
C ALA A 20 2.44 41.92 -11.84
N GLY A 21 1.78 41.23 -10.90
CA GLY A 21 2.37 40.08 -10.22
C GLY A 21 2.99 39.19 -11.27
N ILE A 22 4.27 38.93 -11.14
CA ILE A 22 4.94 37.83 -11.78
C ILE A 22 4.11 36.61 -11.35
N ALA A 23 3.17 36.16 -12.16
CA ALA A 23 2.64 34.82 -12.07
C ALA A 23 3.87 33.95 -12.33
N GLN A 24 4.61 33.65 -11.26
CA GLN A 24 5.62 32.61 -11.29
C GLN A 24 4.89 31.40 -11.84
N ALA A 25 5.30 30.92 -12.98
CA ALA A 25 4.83 29.66 -13.51
C ALA A 25 5.07 28.64 -12.39
N GLN A 26 3.99 28.31 -11.70
CA GLN A 26 4.02 27.40 -10.56
C GLN A 26 4.45 26.06 -11.15
N GLY A 27 5.68 25.61 -10.89
CA GLY A 27 6.19 24.35 -11.40
C GLY A 27 5.26 23.22 -10.95
N THR A 28 5.26 22.14 -11.68
CA THR A 28 4.46 20.95 -11.34
C THR A 28 5.37 19.82 -10.93
N ILE A 29 5.05 19.14 -9.84
CA ILE A 29 5.65 17.87 -9.45
C ILE A 29 4.71 16.76 -9.91
N LYS A 30 5.20 15.89 -10.77
CA LYS A 30 4.44 14.78 -11.35
C LYS A 30 4.77 13.47 -10.66
N LEU A 31 3.74 12.82 -10.15
CA LEU A 31 3.82 11.52 -9.49
C LEU A 31 3.24 10.46 -10.43
N GLY A 32 4.04 9.50 -10.88
CA GLY A 32 3.60 8.36 -11.67
C GLY A 32 3.12 7.24 -10.75
N LEU A 33 1.82 7.08 -10.59
CA LEU A 33 1.21 6.04 -9.76
C LEU A 33 1.03 4.75 -10.58
N VAL A 34 1.88 3.76 -10.30
CA VAL A 34 1.86 2.43 -10.92
C VAL A 34 1.24 1.45 -9.92
N ALA A 35 0.02 1.01 -10.19
CA ALA A 35 -0.71 0.10 -9.31
C ALA A 35 -1.77 -0.69 -10.08
N GLU A 36 -2.46 -1.60 -9.41
CA GLU A 36 -3.53 -2.42 -9.94
C GLU A 36 -4.86 -1.67 -9.79
N PHE A 37 -5.45 -1.20 -10.90
CA PHE A 37 -6.75 -0.50 -10.93
C PHE A 37 -7.87 -1.34 -11.56
N SER A 38 -7.53 -2.51 -12.08
CA SER A 38 -8.47 -3.49 -12.64
C SER A 38 -8.09 -4.91 -12.27
N GLY A 39 -8.98 -5.89 -12.56
CA GLY A 39 -8.76 -7.31 -12.25
C GLY A 39 -8.91 -7.65 -10.76
N PRO A 40 -8.41 -8.82 -10.32
CA PRO A 40 -8.60 -9.33 -8.96
C PRO A 40 -7.97 -8.48 -7.84
N PHE A 41 -7.09 -7.55 -8.18
CA PHE A 41 -6.39 -6.66 -7.27
C PHE A 41 -6.78 -5.18 -7.46
N ALA A 42 -7.92 -4.90 -8.10
CA ALA A 42 -8.34 -3.53 -8.46
C ALA A 42 -8.40 -2.58 -7.26
N ASP A 43 -8.74 -3.08 -6.08
CA ASP A 43 -8.83 -2.28 -4.86
C ASP A 43 -7.47 -1.69 -4.42
N TYR A 44 -6.35 -2.32 -4.81
CA TYR A 44 -5.02 -1.86 -4.42
C TYR A 44 -4.75 -0.44 -4.91
N GLY A 45 -4.90 -0.21 -6.22
CA GLY A 45 -4.72 1.11 -6.81
C GLY A 45 -5.75 2.12 -6.32
N GLY A 46 -7.01 1.68 -6.20
CA GLY A 46 -8.11 2.51 -5.71
C GLY A 46 -7.87 3.03 -4.29
N GLN A 47 -7.46 2.17 -3.36
CA GLN A 47 -7.17 2.51 -1.98
C GLN A 47 -5.92 3.41 -1.86
N MET A 48 -4.81 3.07 -2.54
CA MET A 48 -3.61 3.91 -2.55
C MET A 48 -3.91 5.32 -3.06
N TYR A 49 -4.58 5.42 -4.20
CA TYR A 49 -4.98 6.71 -4.77
C TYR A 49 -5.94 7.46 -3.87
N GLY A 50 -6.87 6.75 -3.22
CA GLY A 50 -7.77 7.31 -2.22
C GLY A 50 -7.02 7.94 -1.04
N GLY A 51 -6.00 7.27 -0.54
CA GLY A 51 -5.11 7.78 0.52
C GLY A 51 -4.33 9.02 0.08
N MET A 52 -3.79 9.01 -1.14
CA MET A 52 -3.10 10.17 -1.73
C MET A 52 -4.04 11.38 -1.82
N LYS A 53 -5.28 11.19 -2.27
CA LYS A 53 -6.31 12.25 -2.31
C LYS A 53 -6.67 12.77 -0.92
N ALA A 54 -6.77 11.88 0.06
CA ALA A 54 -7.04 12.26 1.45
C ALA A 54 -5.93 13.17 2.02
N TYR A 55 -4.66 12.87 1.72
CA TYR A 55 -3.54 13.72 2.11
C TYR A 55 -3.61 15.10 1.45
N ILE A 56 -3.85 15.15 0.14
CA ILE A 56 -4.01 16.40 -0.61
C ILE A 56 -5.19 17.21 -0.07
N LYS A 57 -6.30 16.55 0.30
CA LYS A 57 -7.47 17.21 0.89
C LYS A 57 -7.13 17.95 2.19
N GLN A 58 -6.28 17.39 3.03
CA GLN A 58 -5.87 17.98 4.31
C GLN A 58 -4.76 19.02 4.18
N HIS A 59 -3.83 18.84 3.23
CA HIS A 59 -2.59 19.61 3.18
C HIS A 59 -2.47 20.53 1.95
N GLY A 60 -3.48 20.51 1.06
CA GLY A 60 -3.48 21.25 -0.21
C GLY A 60 -2.73 20.48 -1.30
N ASP A 61 -2.94 20.90 -2.55
CA ASP A 61 -2.34 20.33 -3.75
C ASP A 61 -1.02 21.00 -4.16
N THR A 62 -0.53 21.90 -3.33
CA THR A 62 0.67 22.70 -3.60
C THR A 62 1.66 22.59 -2.44
N VAL A 63 2.92 22.26 -2.75
CA VAL A 63 4.01 22.16 -1.77
C VAL A 63 5.28 22.80 -2.34
N ALA A 64 6.01 23.55 -1.53
CA ALA A 64 7.21 24.29 -1.94
C ALA A 64 6.99 25.14 -3.23
N GLY A 65 5.79 25.74 -3.38
CA GLY A 65 5.41 26.54 -4.53
C GLY A 65 5.14 25.76 -5.82
N LYS A 66 5.03 24.43 -5.76
CA LYS A 66 4.79 23.56 -6.91
C LYS A 66 3.52 22.76 -6.74
N LYS A 67 2.73 22.63 -7.81
CA LYS A 67 1.48 21.85 -7.81
C LYS A 67 1.78 20.37 -7.96
N ILE A 68 1.03 19.53 -7.25
CA ILE A 68 1.11 18.07 -7.38
C ILE A 68 0.15 17.59 -8.47
N GLU A 69 0.66 16.78 -9.38
CA GLU A 69 -0.10 16.06 -10.41
C GLU A 69 0.14 14.57 -10.27
N ILE A 70 -0.93 13.76 -10.28
CA ILE A 70 -0.86 12.31 -10.17
C ILE A 70 -1.30 11.69 -11.50
N ILE A 71 -0.40 10.94 -12.13
CA ILE A 71 -0.63 10.23 -13.39
C ILE A 71 -0.73 8.74 -13.10
N GLN A 72 -1.91 8.16 -13.29
CA GLN A 72 -2.16 6.74 -13.00
C GLN A 72 -1.81 5.84 -14.16
N ARG A 73 -1.28 4.64 -13.84
CA ARG A 73 -1.05 3.54 -14.78
C ARG A 73 -1.50 2.22 -14.15
N ASP A 74 -2.34 1.50 -14.87
CA ASP A 74 -2.91 0.23 -14.43
C ASP A 74 -2.07 -0.95 -14.91
N THR A 75 -1.60 -1.76 -13.96
CA THR A 75 -0.87 -3.01 -14.26
C THR A 75 -1.77 -4.23 -14.35
N THR A 76 -3.07 -4.07 -14.04
CA THR A 76 -4.12 -5.12 -14.08
C THR A 76 -3.91 -6.31 -13.13
N GLY A 77 -2.71 -6.49 -12.58
CA GLY A 77 -2.34 -7.60 -11.70
C GLY A 77 -0.84 -7.82 -11.64
N PRO A 78 -0.36 -9.03 -11.27
CA PRO A 78 1.07 -9.36 -11.24
C PRO A 78 1.61 -9.50 -12.68
N ALA A 79 1.95 -8.36 -13.30
CA ALA A 79 2.38 -8.23 -14.68
C ALA A 79 3.68 -7.41 -14.79
N PRO A 80 4.84 -7.99 -14.42
CA PRO A 80 6.12 -7.28 -14.30
C PRO A 80 6.55 -6.56 -15.57
N GLU A 81 6.36 -7.15 -16.75
CA GLU A 81 6.72 -6.54 -18.03
C GLU A 81 5.82 -5.34 -18.36
N VAL A 82 4.53 -5.41 -18.02
CA VAL A 82 3.59 -4.29 -18.16
C VAL A 82 4.00 -3.16 -17.22
N ALA A 83 4.25 -3.46 -15.95
CA ALA A 83 4.69 -2.49 -14.96
C ALA A 83 5.98 -1.76 -15.38
N LYS A 84 6.97 -2.52 -15.87
CA LYS A 84 8.23 -1.97 -16.39
C LYS A 84 8.00 -1.01 -17.55
N ARG A 85 7.23 -1.43 -18.57
CA ARG A 85 6.90 -0.59 -19.72
C ARG A 85 6.17 0.69 -19.31
N LEU A 86 5.17 0.58 -18.45
CA LEU A 86 4.40 1.74 -17.97
C LEU A 86 5.27 2.72 -17.17
N ALA A 87 6.19 2.22 -16.34
CA ALA A 87 7.14 3.06 -15.62
C ALA A 87 8.12 3.76 -16.57
N GLN A 88 8.59 3.08 -17.63
CA GLN A 88 9.42 3.69 -18.67
C GLN A 88 8.68 4.82 -19.40
N GLU A 89 7.39 4.60 -19.76
CA GLU A 89 6.56 5.64 -20.38
C GLU A 89 6.39 6.85 -19.44
N LEU A 90 6.09 6.63 -18.16
CA LEU A 90 5.99 7.70 -17.17
C LEU A 90 7.27 8.55 -17.08
N VAL A 91 8.42 7.89 -17.08
CA VAL A 91 9.72 8.57 -16.99
C VAL A 91 10.07 9.31 -18.29
N THR A 92 9.88 8.68 -19.45
CA THR A 92 10.42 9.20 -20.72
C THR A 92 9.44 10.11 -21.48
N ARG A 93 8.14 9.88 -21.34
CA ARG A 93 7.09 10.62 -22.07
C ARG A 93 6.37 11.63 -21.17
N ASP A 94 5.98 11.20 -19.96
CA ASP A 94 5.24 12.05 -19.03
C ASP A 94 6.19 12.90 -18.15
N ASN A 95 7.49 12.57 -18.11
CA ASN A 95 8.53 13.24 -17.33
C ASN A 95 8.16 13.34 -15.85
N VAL A 96 7.74 12.21 -15.23
CA VAL A 96 7.42 12.19 -13.79
C VAL A 96 8.67 12.44 -12.93
N ASP A 97 8.44 13.03 -11.77
CA ASP A 97 9.48 13.28 -10.77
C ASP A 97 9.65 12.11 -9.81
N PHE A 98 8.55 11.41 -9.52
CA PHE A 98 8.51 10.25 -8.64
C PHE A 98 7.75 9.11 -9.32
N LEU A 99 8.16 7.87 -9.05
CA LEU A 99 7.39 6.67 -9.27
C LEU A 99 6.81 6.22 -7.93
N VAL A 100 5.50 6.02 -7.84
CA VAL A 100 4.82 5.71 -6.58
C VAL A 100 3.82 4.56 -6.74
N GLY A 101 3.39 3.94 -5.63
CA GLY A 101 2.39 2.86 -5.64
C GLY A 101 3.00 1.49 -5.42
N PHE A 102 2.91 0.62 -6.41
CA PHE A 102 3.45 -0.75 -6.41
C PHE A 102 2.75 -1.65 -5.40
N GLY A 103 1.59 -2.15 -5.77
CA GLY A 103 0.80 -3.07 -4.96
C GLY A 103 1.46 -4.44 -4.82
N LEU A 104 2.00 -4.97 -5.90
CA LEU A 104 2.55 -6.31 -5.98
C LEU A 104 4.07 -6.33 -6.17
N THR A 105 4.74 -7.21 -5.45
CA THR A 105 6.21 -7.39 -5.50
C THR A 105 6.77 -7.64 -6.90
N PRO A 106 6.20 -8.51 -7.75
CA PRO A 106 6.72 -8.72 -9.11
C PRO A 106 6.81 -7.43 -9.92
N ASN A 107 5.80 -6.55 -9.81
CA ASN A 107 5.74 -5.27 -10.48
C ASN A 107 6.81 -4.30 -9.94
N ALA A 108 6.93 -4.19 -8.61
CA ALA A 108 7.94 -3.36 -7.96
C ALA A 108 9.37 -3.77 -8.35
N MET A 109 9.65 -5.08 -8.35
CA MET A 109 10.96 -5.62 -8.71
C MET A 109 11.33 -5.35 -10.16
N ALA A 110 10.38 -5.42 -11.09
CA ALA A 110 10.61 -5.14 -12.50
C ALA A 110 10.88 -3.65 -12.77
N VAL A 111 10.35 -2.76 -11.93
CA VAL A 111 10.51 -1.30 -12.06
C VAL A 111 11.78 -0.78 -11.37
N ALA A 112 12.34 -1.51 -10.41
CA ALA A 112 13.53 -1.08 -9.68
C ALA A 112 14.72 -0.65 -10.59
N PRO A 113 15.06 -1.35 -11.69
CA PRO A 113 16.07 -0.89 -12.65
C PRO A 113 15.70 0.44 -13.33
N VAL A 114 14.41 0.64 -13.67
CA VAL A 114 13.93 1.88 -14.30
C VAL A 114 14.14 3.08 -13.37
N ALA A 115 13.80 2.93 -12.09
CA ALA A 115 14.04 3.96 -11.08
C ALA A 115 15.54 4.30 -10.94
N THR A 116 16.39 3.28 -10.99
CA THR A 116 17.86 3.42 -10.90
C THR A 116 18.43 4.15 -12.09
N GLU A 117 18.12 3.72 -13.31
CA GLU A 117 18.62 4.29 -14.57
C GLU A 117 18.16 5.74 -14.74
N ALA A 118 16.89 6.01 -14.42
CA ALA A 118 16.31 7.34 -14.51
C ALA A 118 16.67 8.24 -13.32
N LYS A 119 17.28 7.69 -12.26
CA LYS A 119 17.57 8.40 -10.99
C LYS A 119 16.31 9.04 -10.39
N LYS A 120 15.17 8.33 -10.47
CA LYS A 120 13.89 8.82 -9.96
C LYS A 120 13.55 8.11 -8.64
N PRO A 121 13.16 8.85 -7.59
CA PRO A 121 12.65 8.23 -6.37
C PRO A 121 11.47 7.32 -6.67
N MET A 122 11.48 6.14 -6.06
CA MET A 122 10.44 5.13 -6.15
C MET A 122 9.89 4.84 -4.76
N ILE A 123 8.63 5.17 -4.51
CA ILE A 123 7.99 5.03 -3.20
C ILE A 123 7.07 3.81 -3.23
N ILE A 124 7.43 2.77 -2.47
CA ILE A 124 6.65 1.55 -2.34
C ILE A 124 5.56 1.76 -1.29
N MET A 125 4.30 1.61 -1.71
CA MET A 125 3.12 1.80 -0.84
C MET A 125 2.51 0.48 -0.37
N ASN A 126 2.86 -0.68 -0.97
CA ASN A 126 2.39 -1.98 -0.50
C ASN A 126 3.37 -3.12 -0.70
N ALA A 127 3.99 -3.29 -1.88
CA ALA A 127 4.83 -4.45 -2.18
C ALA A 127 5.80 -4.80 -1.04
N ALA A 128 5.56 -5.91 -0.34
CA ALA A 128 6.03 -6.15 1.03
C ALA A 128 7.25 -7.06 1.16
N THR A 129 7.81 -7.56 0.04
CA THR A 129 9.05 -8.35 0.08
C THR A 129 10.21 -7.51 0.62
N SER A 130 10.91 -8.02 1.63
CA SER A 130 11.92 -7.28 2.38
C SER A 130 13.07 -6.75 1.50
N ILE A 131 13.49 -7.53 0.50
CA ILE A 131 14.63 -7.22 -0.35
C ILE A 131 14.42 -6.04 -1.33
N ILE A 132 13.18 -5.57 -1.57
CA ILE A 132 12.91 -4.56 -2.62
C ILE A 132 13.76 -3.30 -2.45
N THR A 133 13.85 -2.77 -1.24
CA THR A 133 14.58 -1.52 -0.97
C THR A 133 16.10 -1.65 -1.14
N THR A 134 16.62 -2.87 -1.22
CA THR A 134 18.06 -3.11 -1.50
C THR A 134 18.38 -3.13 -3.00
N LYS A 135 17.36 -3.09 -3.87
CA LYS A 135 17.54 -3.20 -5.32
C LYS A 135 17.96 -1.88 -5.97
N SER A 136 17.76 -0.75 -5.27
CA SER A 136 18.15 0.56 -5.77
C SER A 136 18.28 1.55 -4.61
N PRO A 137 19.25 2.49 -4.67
CA PRO A 137 19.34 3.58 -3.70
C PRO A 137 18.21 4.61 -3.86
N TYR A 138 17.40 4.50 -4.90
CA TYR A 138 16.26 5.38 -5.17
C TYR A 138 14.94 4.82 -4.62
N ILE A 139 14.94 3.65 -3.97
CA ILE A 139 13.72 3.03 -3.46
C ILE A 139 13.56 3.28 -1.96
N ALA A 140 12.42 3.85 -1.58
CA ALA A 140 11.95 3.90 -0.20
C ALA A 140 10.61 3.16 -0.06
N ARG A 141 10.30 2.68 1.14
CA ARG A 141 9.02 2.04 1.48
C ARG A 141 8.37 2.78 2.63
N VAL A 142 7.09 3.07 2.51
CA VAL A 142 6.26 3.70 3.54
C VAL A 142 5.23 2.74 4.17
N SER A 143 5.19 1.50 3.68
CA SER A 143 4.35 0.42 4.21
C SER A 143 5.16 -0.53 5.11
N MET A 144 4.80 -1.80 5.16
CA MET A 144 5.47 -2.84 5.95
C MET A 144 6.36 -3.73 5.10
N THR A 145 7.13 -4.57 5.78
CA THR A 145 7.64 -5.84 5.24
C THR A 145 6.90 -7.02 5.90
N LEU A 146 6.81 -8.15 5.20
CA LEU A 146 6.14 -9.34 5.78
C LEU A 146 6.78 -9.80 7.10
N PRO A 147 8.10 -9.81 7.27
CA PRO A 147 8.69 -10.13 8.57
C PRO A 147 8.19 -9.25 9.73
N GLN A 148 7.96 -7.94 9.51
CA GLN A 148 7.49 -7.01 10.54
C GLN A 148 6.09 -7.35 11.06
N VAL A 149 5.19 -7.82 10.20
CA VAL A 149 3.82 -8.16 10.58
C VAL A 149 3.65 -9.65 10.93
N THR A 150 4.59 -10.51 10.55
CA THR A 150 4.54 -11.96 10.77
C THR A 150 5.18 -12.39 12.07
N GLN A 151 6.34 -11.82 12.45
CA GLN A 151 7.04 -12.18 13.69
C GLN A 151 6.18 -12.00 14.95
N PRO A 152 5.41 -10.89 15.11
CA PRO A 152 4.51 -10.73 16.24
C PRO A 152 3.48 -11.86 16.34
N MET A 153 2.91 -12.30 15.20
CA MET A 153 1.96 -13.41 15.16
C MET A 153 2.58 -14.73 15.60
N ALA A 154 3.81 -15.04 15.16
CA ALA A 154 4.52 -16.24 15.55
C ALA A 154 4.78 -16.27 17.07
N ILE A 155 5.25 -15.16 17.64
CA ILE A 155 5.49 -14.99 19.08
C ILE A 155 4.18 -15.10 19.87
N TRP A 156 3.12 -14.47 19.38
CA TRP A 156 1.78 -14.54 19.98
C TRP A 156 1.26 -15.98 20.00
N ALA A 157 1.39 -16.71 18.90
CA ALA A 157 0.96 -18.10 18.79
C ALA A 157 1.63 -18.98 19.86
N ALA A 158 2.96 -18.90 19.99
CA ALA A 158 3.71 -19.64 21.00
C ALA A 158 3.29 -19.26 22.43
N LYS A 159 3.14 -17.96 22.73
CA LYS A 159 2.70 -17.46 24.05
C LYS A 159 1.28 -17.90 24.41
N ASN A 160 0.43 -18.12 23.42
CA ASN A 160 -0.95 -18.59 23.60
C ASN A 160 -1.09 -20.12 23.54
N GLY A 161 0.02 -20.83 23.72
CA GLY A 161 0.04 -22.28 23.91
C GLY A 161 -0.10 -23.09 22.63
N ILE A 162 -0.02 -22.50 21.45
CA ILE A 162 0.04 -23.22 20.17
C ILE A 162 1.41 -23.85 20.05
N LYS A 163 1.47 -25.18 19.93
CA LYS A 163 2.71 -25.95 19.92
C LYS A 163 3.14 -26.38 18.53
N ASN A 164 2.20 -26.59 17.63
CA ASN A 164 2.51 -27.01 16.26
C ASN A 164 1.65 -26.26 15.22
N VAL A 165 2.30 -25.83 14.17
CA VAL A 165 1.71 -24.99 13.12
C VAL A 165 2.06 -25.53 11.74
N TYR A 166 1.11 -25.48 10.83
CA TYR A 166 1.28 -25.67 9.39
C TYR A 166 1.21 -24.33 8.69
N THR A 167 2.10 -24.04 7.74
CA THR A 167 2.04 -22.78 6.97
C THR A 167 1.37 -22.98 5.62
N VAL A 168 0.50 -22.06 5.25
CA VAL A 168 -0.08 -21.94 3.91
C VAL A 168 0.20 -20.53 3.42
N VAL A 169 1.00 -20.38 2.38
CA VAL A 169 1.40 -19.06 1.88
C VAL A 169 1.30 -19.01 0.36
N ALA A 170 1.01 -17.84 -0.20
CA ALA A 170 1.05 -17.63 -1.64
C ALA A 170 2.50 -17.73 -2.15
N ASP A 171 2.71 -18.43 -3.27
CA ASP A 171 4.02 -18.72 -3.86
C ASP A 171 4.60 -17.53 -4.60
N TYR A 172 5.07 -16.55 -3.84
CA TYR A 172 5.81 -15.39 -4.35
C TYR A 172 6.59 -14.70 -3.19
N GLY A 173 7.39 -13.70 -3.51
CA GLY A 173 8.33 -13.09 -2.55
C GLY A 173 7.76 -12.81 -1.14
N PRO A 174 6.62 -12.10 -0.98
CA PRO A 174 6.00 -11.89 0.32
C PRO A 174 5.64 -13.17 1.07
N GLY A 175 5.08 -14.18 0.37
CA GLY A 175 4.71 -15.46 0.99
C GLY A 175 5.92 -16.19 1.55
N LEU A 176 7.01 -16.23 0.80
CA LEU A 176 8.27 -16.83 1.24
C LEU A 176 8.88 -16.07 2.42
N ASP A 177 8.84 -14.74 2.41
CA ASP A 177 9.28 -13.90 3.53
C ASP A 177 8.42 -14.15 4.79
N ALA A 178 7.10 -14.27 4.64
CA ALA A 178 6.18 -14.54 5.74
C ALA A 178 6.45 -15.92 6.35
N GLU A 179 6.56 -16.97 5.54
CA GLU A 179 6.87 -18.32 6.01
C GLU A 179 8.21 -18.39 6.73
N ALA A 180 9.26 -17.81 6.14
CA ALA A 180 10.58 -17.80 6.75
C ALA A 180 10.60 -17.06 8.10
N ALA A 181 9.93 -15.91 8.17
CA ALA A 181 9.84 -15.10 9.39
C ALA A 181 9.01 -15.79 10.47
N PHE A 182 7.87 -16.40 10.11
CA PHE A 182 7.03 -17.16 11.03
C PHE A 182 7.79 -18.36 11.59
N THR A 183 8.36 -19.18 10.71
CA THR A 183 9.12 -20.39 11.08
C THR A 183 10.23 -20.05 12.04
N LYS A 184 11.04 -19.02 11.71
CA LYS A 184 12.18 -18.59 12.56
C LYS A 184 11.71 -18.15 13.95
N ALA A 185 10.71 -17.27 14.02
CA ALA A 185 10.24 -16.72 15.29
C ALA A 185 9.49 -17.75 16.13
N PHE A 186 8.65 -18.59 15.51
CA PHE A 186 7.87 -19.61 16.19
C PHE A 186 8.74 -20.72 16.76
N THR A 187 9.72 -21.21 15.99
CA THR A 187 10.67 -22.23 16.48
C THR A 187 11.60 -21.70 17.56
N ALA A 188 12.06 -20.46 17.44
CA ALA A 188 12.83 -19.80 18.51
C ALA A 188 12.03 -19.64 19.81
N ALA A 189 10.70 -19.53 19.73
CA ALA A 189 9.80 -19.49 20.88
C ALA A 189 9.36 -20.89 21.37
N GLY A 190 9.95 -21.98 20.86
CA GLY A 190 9.70 -23.36 21.28
C GLY A 190 8.57 -24.08 20.53
N GLY A 191 8.01 -23.45 19.48
CA GLY A 191 7.00 -24.08 18.63
C GLY A 191 7.61 -25.02 17.59
N LYS A 192 6.78 -25.88 17.00
CA LYS A 192 7.16 -26.85 15.97
C LYS A 192 6.38 -26.62 14.68
N MET A 193 7.11 -26.52 13.56
CA MET A 193 6.49 -26.57 12.22
C MET A 193 6.21 -28.02 11.84
N VAL A 194 4.97 -28.33 11.44
CA VAL A 194 4.54 -29.68 11.06
C VAL A 194 4.34 -29.84 9.55
N GLY A 195 4.50 -28.78 8.81
CA GLY A 195 4.49 -28.77 7.36
C GLY A 195 4.29 -27.38 6.77
N SER A 196 4.43 -27.30 5.47
CA SER A 196 4.19 -26.09 4.70
C SER A 196 3.64 -26.42 3.32
N VAL A 197 2.93 -25.46 2.73
CA VAL A 197 2.47 -25.53 1.36
C VAL A 197 2.36 -24.14 0.74
N HIS A 198 2.76 -24.04 -0.53
CA HIS A 198 2.68 -22.82 -1.31
C HIS A 198 1.51 -22.91 -2.31
N THR A 199 0.68 -21.87 -2.33
CA THR A 199 -0.46 -21.78 -3.26
C THR A 199 -0.13 -20.85 -4.43
N PRO A 200 -0.64 -21.11 -5.64
CA PRO A 200 -0.45 -20.19 -6.77
C PRO A 200 -0.92 -18.76 -6.43
N LEU A 201 -0.18 -17.75 -6.90
CA LEU A 201 -0.54 -16.35 -6.73
C LEU A 201 -1.81 -15.96 -7.51
N GLN A 202 -2.15 -16.69 -8.56
CA GLN A 202 -3.33 -16.41 -9.39
C GLN A 202 -4.28 -17.60 -9.38
N ASN A 203 -5.57 -17.34 -9.16
CA ASN A 203 -6.67 -18.31 -9.25
C ASN A 203 -6.41 -19.65 -8.54
N PRO A 204 -5.96 -19.67 -7.27
CA PRO A 204 -5.70 -20.91 -6.58
C PRO A 204 -7.01 -21.71 -6.33
N ASP A 205 -6.97 -23.02 -6.61
CA ASP A 205 -7.89 -23.96 -5.99
C ASP A 205 -7.31 -24.39 -4.65
N PHE A 206 -7.96 -24.00 -3.55
CA PHE A 206 -7.47 -24.28 -2.20
C PHE A 206 -7.75 -25.70 -1.73
N ALA A 207 -8.62 -26.44 -2.40
CA ALA A 207 -9.06 -27.76 -1.96
C ALA A 207 -7.91 -28.76 -1.69
N PRO A 208 -6.94 -28.96 -2.59
CA PRO A 208 -5.85 -29.90 -2.36
C PRO A 208 -4.88 -29.43 -1.27
N PHE A 209 -4.71 -28.12 -1.09
CA PHE A 209 -3.85 -27.57 -0.06
C PHE A 209 -4.45 -27.74 1.34
N ILE A 210 -5.74 -27.47 1.49
CA ILE A 210 -6.48 -27.65 2.73
C ILE A 210 -6.52 -29.12 3.13
N GLN A 211 -6.61 -30.05 2.16
CA GLN A 211 -6.54 -31.47 2.46
C GLN A 211 -5.21 -31.87 3.11
N ARG A 212 -4.08 -31.35 2.60
CA ARG A 212 -2.75 -31.58 3.21
C ARG A 212 -2.66 -31.05 4.64
N VAL A 213 -3.25 -29.89 4.90
CA VAL A 213 -3.35 -29.34 6.26
C VAL A 213 -4.13 -30.29 7.16
N LYS A 214 -5.30 -30.77 6.69
CA LYS A 214 -6.15 -31.68 7.44
C LYS A 214 -5.45 -33.00 7.79
N ASP A 215 -4.70 -33.54 6.85
CA ASP A 215 -3.92 -34.78 7.02
C ASP A 215 -2.77 -34.60 8.04
N ALA A 216 -2.15 -33.42 8.09
CA ALA A 216 -1.08 -33.08 9.03
C ALA A 216 -1.58 -32.82 10.45
N LYS A 217 -2.87 -32.57 10.66
CA LYS A 217 -3.52 -32.33 11.97
C LYS A 217 -2.78 -31.31 12.86
N PRO A 218 -2.48 -30.10 12.36
CA PRO A 218 -1.83 -29.09 13.19
C PRO A 218 -2.80 -28.52 14.22
N GLU A 219 -2.29 -27.90 15.29
CA GLU A 219 -3.11 -27.10 16.21
C GLU A 219 -3.56 -25.78 15.57
N ALA A 220 -2.70 -25.21 14.68
CA ALA A 220 -3.07 -24.03 13.93
C ALA A 220 -2.47 -24.01 12.51
N VAL A 221 -3.13 -23.25 11.64
CA VAL A 221 -2.59 -22.84 10.33
C VAL A 221 -2.15 -21.39 10.42
N PHE A 222 -0.92 -21.10 10.02
CA PHE A 222 -0.52 -19.75 9.68
C PHE A 222 -0.76 -19.51 8.21
N LEU A 223 -1.56 -18.49 7.89
CA LEU A 223 -1.96 -18.14 6.53
C LEU A 223 -1.37 -16.79 6.11
N PHE A 224 -0.76 -16.75 4.93
CA PHE A 224 -0.53 -15.53 4.20
C PHE A 224 -1.01 -15.66 2.76
N LEU A 225 -1.98 -14.86 2.40
CA LEU A 225 -2.43 -14.62 1.03
C LEU A 225 -2.48 -13.10 0.80
N PRO A 226 -2.28 -12.61 -0.44
CA PRO A 226 -2.50 -11.21 -0.73
C PRO A 226 -3.96 -10.82 -0.46
N ALA A 227 -4.19 -9.60 0.00
CA ALA A 227 -5.53 -9.08 0.26
C ALA A 227 -6.45 -9.23 -0.97
N GLY A 228 -7.75 -9.39 -0.72
CA GLY A 228 -8.76 -9.50 -1.77
C GLY A 228 -9.43 -10.86 -1.86
N ALA A 229 -9.90 -11.22 -3.06
CA ALA A 229 -10.76 -12.38 -3.29
C ALA A 229 -10.19 -13.74 -2.85
N GLN A 230 -8.86 -13.88 -2.78
CA GLN A 230 -8.24 -15.14 -2.34
C GLN A 230 -8.53 -15.45 -0.87
N GLY A 231 -8.57 -14.44 0.00
CA GLY A 231 -8.96 -14.59 1.39
C GLY A 231 -10.38 -15.16 1.53
N ILE A 232 -11.32 -14.62 0.75
CA ILE A 232 -12.72 -15.12 0.73
C ILE A 232 -12.77 -16.59 0.31
N ALA A 233 -12.08 -16.94 -0.79
CA ALA A 233 -12.08 -18.30 -1.32
C ALA A 233 -11.41 -19.29 -0.34
N PHE A 234 -10.33 -18.90 0.33
CA PHE A 234 -9.68 -19.72 1.34
C PHE A 234 -10.57 -19.94 2.56
N MET A 235 -11.19 -18.89 3.11
CA MET A 235 -12.08 -18.98 4.26
C MET A 235 -13.25 -19.92 3.97
N LYS A 236 -13.85 -19.78 2.80
CA LYS A 236 -14.92 -20.69 2.34
C LYS A 236 -14.44 -22.14 2.34
N ALA A 237 -13.33 -22.43 1.68
CA ALA A 237 -12.79 -23.78 1.58
C ALA A 237 -12.34 -24.34 2.94
N PHE A 238 -11.78 -23.51 3.82
CA PHE A 238 -11.38 -23.89 5.19
C PHE A 238 -12.58 -24.39 6.02
N ASN A 239 -13.71 -23.67 5.96
CA ASN A 239 -14.93 -24.03 6.67
C ASN A 239 -15.65 -25.23 6.03
N GLU A 240 -15.86 -25.23 4.71
CA GLU A 240 -16.55 -26.33 4.00
C GLU A 240 -15.85 -27.68 4.17
N ARG A 241 -14.54 -27.68 4.41
CA ARG A 241 -13.77 -28.90 4.67
C ARG A 241 -13.64 -29.26 6.14
N GLY A 242 -14.31 -28.53 7.01
CA GLY A 242 -14.43 -28.84 8.44
C GLY A 242 -13.15 -28.69 9.24
N LEU A 243 -12.24 -27.78 8.86
CA LEU A 243 -10.99 -27.57 9.61
C LEU A 243 -11.25 -26.85 10.93
N ALA A 244 -12.17 -25.88 10.95
CA ALA A 244 -12.60 -25.21 12.17
C ALA A 244 -13.27 -26.19 13.14
N GLU A 245 -14.15 -27.06 12.64
CA GLU A 245 -14.82 -28.12 13.43
C GLU A 245 -13.84 -29.17 13.95
N ALA A 246 -12.74 -29.41 13.22
CA ALA A 246 -11.64 -30.27 13.68
C ALA A 246 -10.78 -29.60 14.78
N GLY A 247 -11.10 -28.38 15.19
CA GLY A 247 -10.36 -27.63 16.21
C GLY A 247 -9.06 -26.97 15.72
N ILE A 248 -8.82 -26.94 14.41
CA ILE A 248 -7.65 -26.30 13.83
C ILE A 248 -7.85 -24.78 13.82
N LYS A 249 -7.02 -24.07 14.57
CA LYS A 249 -7.07 -22.60 14.62
C LYS A 249 -6.50 -22.00 13.36
N LEU A 250 -7.08 -20.88 12.90
CA LEU A 250 -6.51 -20.06 11.84
C LEU A 250 -5.90 -18.79 12.43
N ILE A 251 -4.65 -18.51 12.09
CA ILE A 251 -3.92 -17.28 12.42
C ILE A 251 -3.29 -16.74 11.14
N ALA A 252 -3.25 -15.43 10.97
CA ALA A 252 -2.84 -14.85 9.69
C ALA A 252 -2.20 -13.47 9.83
N THR A 253 -1.65 -12.96 8.73
CA THR A 253 -1.41 -11.53 8.58
C THR A 253 -2.72 -10.80 8.30
N GLY A 254 -2.77 -9.49 8.55
CA GLY A 254 -3.98 -8.68 8.36
C GLY A 254 -4.43 -8.51 6.91
N ASP A 255 -3.65 -8.97 5.94
CA ASP A 255 -4.06 -9.02 4.54
C ASP A 255 -5.39 -9.79 4.37
N ILE A 256 -5.59 -10.86 5.15
CA ILE A 256 -6.80 -11.69 5.10
C ILE A 256 -8.04 -10.94 5.61
N THR A 257 -7.85 -10.03 6.56
CA THR A 257 -8.94 -9.24 7.16
C THR A 257 -8.98 -7.82 6.63
N ASP A 258 -8.61 -7.63 5.36
CA ASP A 258 -8.75 -6.35 4.68
C ASP A 258 -10.20 -5.87 4.71
N ASP A 259 -10.38 -4.59 5.08
CA ASP A 259 -11.72 -3.99 5.24
C ASP A 259 -12.59 -4.08 3.97
N GLY A 260 -11.98 -4.15 2.79
CA GLY A 260 -12.68 -4.29 1.51
C GLY A 260 -13.33 -5.66 1.29
N VAL A 261 -12.93 -6.69 2.03
CA VAL A 261 -13.42 -8.07 1.82
C VAL A 261 -14.08 -8.68 3.05
N LEU A 262 -14.00 -8.07 4.23
CA LEU A 262 -14.54 -8.62 5.48
C LEU A 262 -16.02 -8.98 5.39
N GLU A 263 -16.85 -8.09 4.86
CA GLU A 263 -18.29 -8.34 4.72
C GLU A 263 -18.60 -9.54 3.83
N ALA A 264 -17.81 -9.74 2.77
CA ALA A 264 -17.97 -10.87 1.86
C ALA A 264 -17.52 -12.22 2.46
N MET A 265 -16.71 -12.20 3.53
CA MET A 265 -16.30 -13.41 4.24
C MET A 265 -17.37 -13.93 5.20
N GLY A 266 -18.26 -13.07 5.70
CA GLY A 266 -19.32 -13.40 6.64
C GLY A 266 -18.83 -13.91 8.01
N ASP A 267 -19.69 -14.60 8.74
CA ASP A 267 -19.44 -15.08 10.09
C ASP A 267 -18.21 -16.01 10.25
N PRO A 268 -17.81 -16.82 9.24
CA PRO A 268 -16.63 -17.67 9.35
C PRO A 268 -15.32 -16.95 9.72
N VAL A 269 -15.24 -15.65 9.52
CA VAL A 269 -14.03 -14.86 9.88
C VAL A 269 -14.03 -14.43 11.35
N LEU A 270 -15.15 -14.57 12.06
CA LEU A 270 -15.24 -14.16 13.46
C LEU A 270 -14.32 -15.02 14.34
N GLY A 271 -13.54 -14.35 15.19
CA GLY A 271 -12.56 -15.00 16.05
C GLY A 271 -11.19 -15.26 15.41
N LEU A 272 -11.02 -14.97 14.12
CA LEU A 272 -9.71 -15.00 13.47
C LEU A 272 -8.76 -13.99 14.13
N THR A 273 -7.56 -14.45 14.48
CA THR A 273 -6.52 -13.56 15.01
C THR A 273 -5.54 -13.23 13.91
N THR A 274 -5.35 -11.93 13.68
CA THR A 274 -4.38 -11.41 12.70
C THR A 274 -3.41 -10.42 13.34
N SER A 275 -2.23 -10.28 12.72
CA SER A 275 -1.23 -9.27 13.08
C SER A 275 -0.95 -8.39 11.88
N PHE A 276 -1.05 -7.07 12.08
CA PHE A 276 -0.83 -6.12 11.00
C PHE A 276 -0.36 -4.76 11.51
N HIS A 277 0.00 -3.86 10.61
CA HIS A 277 0.54 -2.53 10.92
C HIS A 277 -0.52 -1.43 10.93
N TYR A 278 -1.72 -1.68 10.38
CA TYR A 278 -2.83 -0.74 10.34
C TYR A 278 -4.17 -1.45 10.52
N SER A 279 -5.11 -0.79 11.16
CA SER A 279 -6.52 -1.17 11.23
C SER A 279 -7.39 0.09 11.20
N ALA A 280 -8.42 0.11 10.35
CA ALA A 280 -9.41 1.19 10.34
C ALA A 280 -10.19 1.31 11.66
N ALA A 281 -10.22 0.25 12.48
CA ALA A 281 -10.83 0.24 13.80
C ALA A 281 -9.93 0.84 14.90
N HIS A 282 -8.65 1.13 14.62
CA HIS A 282 -7.75 1.74 15.60
C HIS A 282 -8.28 3.11 16.06
N ASP A 283 -8.43 3.27 17.38
CA ASP A 283 -8.97 4.49 17.96
C ASP A 283 -7.86 5.44 18.42
N SER A 284 -7.40 6.30 17.49
CA SER A 284 -6.53 7.43 17.79
C SER A 284 -7.05 8.69 17.10
N PRO A 285 -6.67 9.88 17.60
CA PRO A 285 -7.01 11.15 16.95
C PRO A 285 -6.54 11.21 15.49
N GLU A 286 -5.35 10.70 15.21
CA GLU A 286 -4.73 10.67 13.89
C GLU A 286 -5.52 9.79 12.93
N ASN A 287 -5.92 8.58 13.37
CA ASN A 287 -6.72 7.67 12.53
C ASN A 287 -8.13 8.23 12.29
N ARG A 288 -8.74 8.88 13.28
CA ARG A 288 -10.03 9.56 13.08
C ARG A 288 -9.92 10.69 12.06
N ALA A 289 -8.86 11.51 12.13
CA ALA A 289 -8.61 12.58 11.17
C ALA A 289 -8.35 12.03 9.76
N PHE A 290 -7.55 10.96 9.63
CA PHE A 290 -7.29 10.28 8.36
C PHE A 290 -8.57 9.72 7.75
N LYS A 291 -9.39 8.96 8.51
CA LYS A 291 -10.66 8.40 8.02
C LYS A 291 -11.60 9.50 7.53
N LYS A 292 -11.74 10.59 8.29
CA LYS A 292 -12.55 11.75 7.89
C LYS A 292 -12.06 12.34 6.56
N ALA A 293 -10.77 12.59 6.43
CA ALA A 293 -10.21 13.13 5.17
C ALA A 293 -10.37 12.17 4.00
N TYR A 294 -10.25 10.86 4.25
CA TYR A 294 -10.48 9.85 3.24
C TYR A 294 -11.94 9.85 2.74
N GLU A 295 -12.91 9.89 3.65
CA GLU A 295 -14.33 9.99 3.33
C GLU A 295 -14.67 11.28 2.57
N GLU A 296 -14.13 12.42 2.99
CA GLU A 296 -14.31 13.70 2.31
C GLU A 296 -13.73 13.72 0.88
N ALA A 297 -12.65 12.99 0.65
CA ALA A 297 -11.98 12.94 -0.65
C ALA A 297 -12.55 11.85 -1.59
N ASN A 298 -13.13 10.77 -1.05
CA ASN A 298 -13.50 9.57 -1.82
C ASN A 298 -14.97 9.17 -1.67
N GLY A 299 -15.72 9.78 -0.74
CA GLY A 299 -17.05 9.33 -0.34
C GLY A 299 -17.00 8.15 0.66
N THR A 300 -18.17 7.73 1.12
CA THR A 300 -18.33 6.76 2.24
C THR A 300 -18.47 5.31 1.81
N LYS A 301 -18.40 5.00 0.51
CA LYS A 301 -18.64 3.65 0.00
C LYS A 301 -17.57 2.64 0.40
N LEU A 302 -16.32 3.09 0.57
CA LEU A 302 -15.20 2.24 0.94
C LEU A 302 -14.55 2.77 2.22
N ARG A 303 -14.30 1.88 3.16
CA ARG A 303 -13.46 2.18 4.32
C ARG A 303 -11.99 2.26 3.87
N PRO A 304 -11.21 3.20 4.42
CA PRO A 304 -9.79 3.19 4.16
C PRO A 304 -9.15 1.95 4.78
N ASN A 305 -8.37 1.24 4.00
CA ASN A 305 -7.58 0.11 4.47
C ASN A 305 -6.09 0.49 4.64
N PHE A 306 -5.23 -0.49 4.89
CA PHE A 306 -3.79 -0.28 5.05
C PHE A 306 -3.11 0.27 3.78
N MET A 307 -3.64 0.02 2.60
CA MET A 307 -3.11 0.58 1.35
C MET A 307 -3.48 2.06 1.19
N ALA A 308 -4.68 2.44 1.68
CA ALA A 308 -5.05 3.86 1.77
C ALA A 308 -4.15 4.60 2.76
N ALA A 309 -3.84 4.00 3.91
CA ALA A 309 -2.89 4.56 4.86
C ALA A 309 -1.49 4.73 4.22
N ALA A 310 -1.01 3.73 3.48
CA ALA A 310 0.27 3.81 2.78
C ALA A 310 0.28 4.85 1.64
N GLY A 311 -0.83 5.04 0.94
CA GLY A 311 -0.98 6.14 -0.03
C GLY A 311 -0.89 7.51 0.64
N TYR A 312 -1.52 7.66 1.80
CA TYR A 312 -1.44 8.87 2.64
C TYR A 312 -0.01 9.12 3.14
N ASP A 313 0.64 8.11 3.70
CA ASP A 313 2.01 8.18 4.20
C ASP A 313 3.04 8.44 3.09
N GLY A 314 2.81 7.89 1.90
CA GLY A 314 3.63 8.15 0.73
C GLY A 314 3.58 9.61 0.31
N MET A 315 2.40 10.23 0.35
CA MET A 315 2.26 11.67 0.10
C MET A 315 2.93 12.49 1.19
N ALA A 316 2.79 12.11 2.46
CA ALA A 316 3.47 12.78 3.56
C ALA A 316 5.00 12.79 3.37
N ALA A 317 5.58 11.65 3.03
CA ALA A 317 7.01 11.52 2.77
C ALA A 317 7.48 12.41 1.60
N ILE A 318 6.69 12.45 0.50
CA ILE A 318 6.99 13.29 -0.67
C ILE A 318 6.92 14.78 -0.29
N TYR A 319 5.86 15.22 0.42
CA TYR A 319 5.72 16.61 0.82
C TYR A 319 6.86 17.07 1.74
N GLU A 320 7.25 16.24 2.70
CA GLU A 320 8.38 16.54 3.57
C GLU A 320 9.72 16.62 2.82
N ALA A 321 9.94 15.74 1.84
CA ALA A 321 11.11 15.80 0.98
C ALA A 321 11.13 17.09 0.15
N LEU A 322 10.00 17.45 -0.48
CA LEU A 322 9.87 18.65 -1.28
C LEU A 322 10.06 19.92 -0.46
N LYS A 323 9.50 20.00 0.77
CA LYS A 323 9.73 21.14 1.68
C LYS A 323 11.21 21.32 2.01
N LYS A 324 11.92 20.21 2.27
CA LYS A 324 13.35 20.24 2.63
C LYS A 324 14.28 20.59 1.47
N THR A 325 13.89 20.27 0.25
CA THR A 325 14.70 20.48 -0.96
C THR A 325 14.32 21.75 -1.72
N GLY A 326 13.24 22.41 -1.37
CA GLY A 326 12.70 23.56 -2.11
C GLY A 326 11.96 23.14 -3.39
N GLY A 327 11.59 21.90 -3.49
CA GLY A 327 10.86 21.35 -4.64
C GLY A 327 11.78 20.87 -5.72
#